data_f48de4a5effe8416c5b1aa1349ef32c2
#
_entry.id   f48de4a5effe8416c5b1aa1349ef32c2
#
_cell.length_a   1.000
_cell.length_b   1.000
_cell.length_c   1.000
_cell.angle_alpha   90.00
_cell.angle_beta   90.00
_cell.angle_gamma   90.00
#
_symmetry.space_group_name_H-M   'P 1'
#
loop_
_entity.id
_entity.type
_entity.pdbx_description
1 polymer ?
#
loop_
_entity_poly.entity_id
_entity_poly.type
_entity_poly.pdbx_seq_one_letter_code
_entity_poly.pdbx_strand_id
1 'polypeptide(L)'
;MIERSSGILMPISSLPSPHGIGTMGKAAYDFADFLAAAGQKYWQLLPLGPTSYGDSPYQSFSTHAGNPYFIDLDLLREDGLLTQEEIDAIDWDAHSARVDYGFQYSVRFDLLYRAFLRGWERDADAVREFRNANPWVEDYALYMALKRSQDMRS
;
A
#
# COMPACT_ATOMS: atom_id res chain seq x y z
N MET A 1 -15.96 28.60 -16.75
CA MET A 1 -15.17 29.39 -15.77
C MET A 1 -14.57 28.39 -14.78
N ILE A 2 -13.24 28.38 -14.58
CA ILE A 2 -12.62 27.48 -13.59
C ILE A 2 -12.86 28.12 -12.21
N GLU A 3 -13.54 27.36 -11.33
CA GLU A 3 -13.74 27.81 -9.94
C GLU A 3 -12.41 27.79 -9.19
N ARG A 4 -12.11 28.87 -8.48
CA ARG A 4 -10.92 28.94 -7.65
C ARG A 4 -11.08 28.00 -6.45
N SER A 5 -10.11 27.10 -6.26
CA SER A 5 -10.13 26.06 -5.23
C SER A 5 -8.76 25.88 -4.61
N SER A 6 -8.72 25.27 -3.45
CA SER A 6 -7.49 24.93 -2.73
C SER A 6 -7.43 23.43 -2.42
N GLY A 7 -6.23 22.96 -2.16
CA GLY A 7 -5.97 21.58 -1.77
C GLY A 7 -4.66 21.44 -1.03
N ILE A 8 -4.43 20.27 -0.49
CA ILE A 8 -3.21 19.91 0.25
C ILE A 8 -2.50 18.79 -0.48
N LEU A 9 -1.19 18.91 -0.63
CA LEU A 9 -0.32 17.80 -1.05
C LEU A 9 0.12 17.05 0.20
N MET A 10 -0.24 15.77 0.29
CA MET A 10 0.18 14.86 1.36
C MET A 10 0.31 13.45 0.80
N PRO A 11 1.53 12.92 0.65
CA PRO A 11 1.71 11.53 0.23
C PRO A 11 1.11 10.54 1.24
N ILE A 12 0.57 9.43 0.76
CA ILE A 12 0.05 8.36 1.63
C ILE A 12 1.14 7.89 2.61
N SER A 13 2.36 7.67 2.11
CA SER A 13 3.50 7.25 2.94
C SER A 13 3.84 8.18 4.10
N SER A 14 3.40 9.45 4.05
CA SER A 14 3.67 10.46 5.08
C SER A 14 2.55 10.60 6.11
N LEU A 15 1.45 9.87 5.95
CA LEU A 15 0.41 9.80 6.97
C LEU A 15 0.93 9.11 8.24
N PRO A 16 0.45 9.50 9.43
CA PRO A 16 0.83 8.82 10.65
C PRO A 16 0.43 7.35 10.62
N SER A 17 1.31 6.49 11.09
CA SER A 17 1.06 5.04 11.14
C SER A 17 1.88 4.41 12.26
N PRO A 18 1.34 3.47 13.03
CA PRO A 18 2.10 2.68 13.98
C PRO A 18 3.06 1.68 13.32
N HIS A 19 2.96 1.49 12.00
CA HIS A 19 3.71 0.46 11.28
C HIS A 19 4.79 1.04 10.35
N GLY A 20 5.33 2.21 10.70
CA GLY A 20 6.52 2.81 10.07
C GLY A 20 6.33 3.40 8.66
N ILE A 21 5.15 3.30 8.09
CA ILE A 21 4.77 3.93 6.81
C ILE A 21 3.26 4.20 6.79
N GLY A 22 2.85 5.35 6.27
CA GLY A 22 1.43 5.65 6.07
C GLY A 22 0.77 4.71 5.08
N THR A 23 -0.50 4.39 5.32
CA THR A 23 -1.30 3.43 4.57
C THR A 23 -2.65 4.00 4.17
N MET A 24 -3.40 3.29 3.34
CA MET A 24 -4.80 3.59 3.00
C MET A 24 -5.78 3.05 4.06
N GLY A 25 -5.39 3.18 5.34
CA GLY A 25 -6.19 2.80 6.50
C GLY A 25 -6.84 4.02 7.18
N LYS A 26 -7.10 3.87 8.48
CA LYS A 26 -7.82 4.88 9.28
C LYS A 26 -7.24 6.29 9.14
N ALA A 27 -5.91 6.46 9.16
CA ALA A 27 -5.29 7.78 9.05
C ALA A 27 -5.59 8.48 7.72
N ALA A 28 -5.74 7.72 6.63
CA ALA A 28 -6.11 8.28 5.33
C ALA A 28 -7.57 8.76 5.32
N TYR A 29 -8.49 8.00 5.92
CA TYR A 29 -9.88 8.41 6.07
C TYR A 29 -9.99 9.65 6.97
N ASP A 30 -9.34 9.65 8.14
CA ASP A 30 -9.33 10.79 9.07
C ASP A 30 -8.78 12.06 8.40
N PHE A 31 -7.75 11.91 7.56
CA PHE A 31 -7.18 13.03 6.83
C PHE A 31 -8.13 13.56 5.74
N ALA A 32 -8.84 12.68 5.03
CA ALA A 32 -9.85 13.10 4.07
C ALA A 32 -11.00 13.85 4.75
N ASP A 33 -11.47 13.37 5.90
CA ASP A 33 -12.49 14.04 6.70
C ASP A 33 -12.02 15.41 7.21
N PHE A 34 -10.77 15.50 7.67
CA PHE A 34 -10.14 16.77 8.06
C PHE A 34 -10.11 17.75 6.88
N LEU A 35 -9.72 17.31 5.69
CA LEU A 35 -9.70 18.18 4.50
C LEU A 35 -11.10 18.67 4.16
N ALA A 36 -12.10 17.80 4.21
CA ALA A 36 -13.49 18.17 3.96
C ALA A 36 -13.99 19.21 4.99
N ALA A 37 -13.72 18.99 6.27
CA ALA A 37 -14.06 19.92 7.35
C ALA A 37 -13.33 21.27 7.23
N ALA A 38 -12.09 21.28 6.72
CA ALA A 38 -11.31 22.48 6.44
C ALA A 38 -11.68 23.17 5.13
N GLY A 39 -12.71 22.70 4.42
CA GLY A 39 -13.19 23.27 3.16
C GLY A 39 -12.23 23.10 1.97
N GLN A 40 -11.27 22.19 2.07
CA GLN A 40 -10.37 21.86 0.95
C GLN A 40 -11.13 21.07 -0.11
N LYS A 41 -10.80 21.32 -1.38
CA LYS A 41 -11.44 20.64 -2.52
C LYS A 41 -10.62 19.49 -3.08
N TYR A 42 -9.31 19.49 -2.84
CA TYR A 42 -8.39 18.51 -3.41
C TYR A 42 -7.41 18.00 -2.37
N TRP A 43 -7.20 16.69 -2.42
CA TRP A 43 -6.04 16.03 -1.83
C TRP A 43 -5.12 15.61 -2.96
N GLN A 44 -3.96 16.24 -3.06
CA GLN A 44 -2.95 15.86 -4.05
C GLN A 44 -2.06 14.76 -3.48
N LEU A 45 -1.98 13.65 -4.19
CA LEU A 45 -1.13 12.51 -3.88
C LEU A 45 0.10 12.49 -4.79
N LEU A 46 1.16 11.82 -4.36
CA LEU A 46 2.21 11.34 -5.25
C LEU A 46 1.72 10.06 -5.95
N PRO A 47 2.41 9.61 -7.06
CA PRO A 47 2.05 8.37 -7.72
C PRO A 47 1.91 7.20 -6.74
N LEU A 48 0.84 6.42 -6.89
CA LEU A 48 0.45 5.34 -5.97
C LEU A 48 0.95 3.97 -6.44
N GLY A 49 1.74 3.92 -7.50
CA GLY A 49 2.27 2.67 -8.05
C GLY A 49 3.38 2.06 -7.19
N PRO A 50 3.71 0.78 -7.45
CA PRO A 50 4.81 0.12 -6.75
C PRO A 50 6.12 0.84 -7.05
N THR A 51 6.94 1.02 -6.02
CA THR A 51 8.27 1.62 -6.14
C THR A 51 9.31 0.58 -6.52
N SER A 52 10.35 1.02 -7.24
CA SER A 52 11.51 0.21 -7.56
C SER A 52 12.68 0.53 -6.61
N TYR A 53 13.89 0.08 -6.96
CA TYR A 53 15.09 0.40 -6.20
C TYR A 53 15.28 1.92 -6.11
N GLY A 54 15.46 2.42 -4.87
CA GLY A 54 15.55 3.85 -4.58
C GLY A 54 14.23 4.50 -4.14
N ASP A 55 13.14 3.71 -4.05
CA ASP A 55 11.86 4.06 -3.43
C ASP A 55 11.17 5.32 -3.95
N SER A 56 11.58 5.78 -5.15
CA SER A 56 10.96 6.93 -5.80
C SER A 56 9.56 6.58 -6.33
N PRO A 57 8.52 7.32 -5.95
CA PRO A 57 7.17 7.10 -6.47
C PRO A 57 7.06 7.37 -7.98
N TYR A 58 8.04 8.07 -8.56
CA TYR A 58 8.10 8.39 -9.99
C TYR A 58 8.82 7.31 -10.82
N GLN A 59 9.35 6.28 -10.19
CA GLN A 59 10.04 5.16 -10.85
C GLN A 59 9.24 3.86 -10.69
N SER A 60 7.93 3.93 -10.92
CA SER A 60 7.09 2.75 -10.91
C SER A 60 7.27 1.93 -12.17
N PHE A 61 7.29 0.61 -12.03
CA PHE A 61 7.28 -0.34 -13.16
C PHE A 61 5.87 -0.81 -13.55
N SER A 62 4.83 -0.19 -12.98
CA SER A 62 3.45 -0.38 -13.40
C SER A 62 2.68 0.93 -13.26
N THR A 63 1.86 1.24 -14.26
CA THR A 63 0.92 2.38 -14.23
C THR A 63 -0.45 2.00 -13.65
N HIS A 64 -0.71 0.73 -13.44
CA HIS A 64 -2.00 0.20 -13.00
C HIS A 64 -1.97 -0.36 -11.58
N ALA A 65 -0.87 -1.03 -11.21
CA ALA A 65 -0.76 -1.66 -9.90
C ALA A 65 -0.61 -0.62 -8.78
N GLY A 66 -1.30 -0.85 -7.67
CA GLY A 66 -1.08 -0.10 -6.44
C GLY A 66 0.17 -0.54 -5.70
N ASN A 67 0.72 0.34 -4.86
CA ASN A 67 1.87 0.04 -4.04
C ASN A 67 1.46 -0.85 -2.85
N PRO A 68 2.04 -2.05 -2.71
CA PRO A 68 1.73 -2.95 -1.59
C PRO A 68 2.05 -2.36 -0.21
N TYR A 69 2.96 -1.40 -0.12
CA TYR A 69 3.27 -0.71 1.13
C TYR A 69 2.07 0.07 1.69
N PHE A 70 1.10 0.44 0.85
CA PHE A 70 -0.09 1.19 1.28
C PHE A 70 -1.26 0.32 1.74
N ILE A 71 -1.12 -1.01 1.68
CA ILE A 71 -2.09 -1.93 2.28
C ILE A 71 -2.00 -1.79 3.80
N ASP A 72 -3.12 -1.54 4.46
CA ASP A 72 -3.18 -1.34 5.90
C ASP A 72 -3.21 -2.66 6.66
N LEU A 73 -2.31 -2.82 7.63
CA LEU A 73 -2.20 -4.05 8.40
C LEU A 73 -3.33 -4.21 9.43
N ASP A 74 -3.83 -3.10 9.98
CA ASP A 74 -4.96 -3.14 10.91
C ASP A 74 -6.24 -3.57 10.20
N LEU A 75 -6.49 -3.10 8.98
CA LEU A 75 -7.62 -3.56 8.18
C LEU A 75 -7.50 -5.05 7.84
N LEU A 76 -6.30 -5.55 7.51
CA LEU A 76 -6.08 -6.98 7.28
C LEU A 76 -6.35 -7.81 8.55
N ARG A 77 -6.02 -7.28 9.72
CA ARG A 77 -6.34 -7.91 11.00
C ARG A 77 -7.84 -7.90 11.26
N GLU A 78 -8.51 -6.79 11.04
CA GLU A 78 -9.98 -6.68 11.19
C GLU A 78 -10.72 -7.65 10.29
N ASP A 79 -10.20 -7.89 9.09
CA ASP A 79 -10.68 -8.89 8.14
C ASP A 79 -10.32 -10.35 8.51
N GLY A 80 -9.57 -10.55 9.61
CA GLY A 80 -9.11 -11.86 10.06
C GLY A 80 -8.00 -12.47 9.21
N LEU A 81 -7.34 -11.67 8.38
CA LEU A 81 -6.24 -12.12 7.52
C LEU A 81 -4.88 -12.04 8.22
N LEU A 82 -4.76 -11.24 9.28
CA LEU A 82 -3.61 -11.20 10.19
C LEU A 82 -4.09 -11.30 11.64
N THR A 83 -3.18 -11.71 12.53
CA THR A 83 -3.40 -11.63 13.97
C THR A 83 -2.65 -10.46 14.57
N GLN A 84 -3.08 -10.01 15.77
CA GLN A 84 -2.38 -8.95 16.48
C GLN A 84 -0.95 -9.39 16.84
N GLU A 85 -0.78 -10.65 17.26
CA GLU A 85 0.52 -11.20 17.65
C GLU A 85 1.52 -11.20 16.49
N GLU A 86 1.06 -11.40 15.26
CA GLU A 86 1.92 -11.34 14.07
C GLU A 86 2.40 -9.93 13.78
N ILE A 87 1.56 -8.93 14.02
CA ILE A 87 1.92 -7.53 13.87
C ILE A 87 2.86 -7.10 15.01
N ASP A 88 2.54 -7.47 16.25
CA ASP A 88 3.32 -7.10 17.44
C ASP A 88 4.68 -7.81 17.53
N ALA A 89 4.89 -8.89 16.77
CA ALA A 89 6.18 -9.57 16.68
C ALA A 89 7.27 -8.71 15.99
N ILE A 90 6.89 -7.58 15.38
CA ILE A 90 7.80 -6.68 14.66
C ILE A 90 8.03 -5.43 15.50
N ASP A 91 9.28 -5.05 15.71
CA ASP A 91 9.64 -3.79 16.38
C ASP A 91 9.48 -2.61 15.41
N TRP A 92 8.30 -2.01 15.42
CA TRP A 92 7.98 -0.86 14.58
C TRP A 92 8.58 0.46 15.09
N ASP A 93 8.85 0.57 16.39
CA ASP A 93 9.27 1.82 17.05
C ASP A 93 10.68 2.25 16.64
N ALA A 94 11.53 1.29 16.31
CA ALA A 94 12.90 1.55 15.87
C ALA A 94 12.97 2.42 14.60
N HIS A 95 11.87 2.56 13.84
CA HIS A 95 11.80 3.23 12.54
C HIS A 95 10.71 4.32 12.46
N SER A 96 10.33 4.90 13.61
CA SER A 96 9.17 5.81 13.70
C SER A 96 9.42 7.23 13.15
N ALA A 97 10.66 7.70 13.07
CA ALA A 97 10.98 9.08 12.71
C ALA A 97 10.94 9.36 11.20
N ARG A 98 11.06 8.34 10.37
CA ARG A 98 11.01 8.40 8.90
C ARG A 98 10.74 7.02 8.33
N VAL A 99 10.19 6.97 7.11
CA VAL A 99 10.00 5.68 6.41
C VAL A 99 11.35 5.04 6.11
N ASP A 100 11.58 3.85 6.64
CA ASP A 100 12.68 2.98 6.27
C ASP A 100 12.18 1.91 5.31
N TYR A 101 12.36 2.15 4.01
CA TYR A 101 11.86 1.23 2.98
C TYR A 101 12.57 -0.13 2.99
N GLY A 102 13.85 -0.17 3.38
CA GLY A 102 14.58 -1.42 3.53
C GLY A 102 13.96 -2.31 4.62
N PHE A 103 13.64 -1.70 5.77
CA PHE A 103 12.92 -2.38 6.83
C PHE A 103 11.52 -2.81 6.37
N GLN A 104 10.73 -1.91 5.77
CA GLN A 104 9.41 -2.25 5.25
C GLN A 104 9.47 -3.44 4.27
N TYR A 105 10.45 -3.44 3.38
CA TYR A 105 10.64 -4.54 2.44
C TYR A 105 10.90 -5.88 3.15
N SER A 106 11.71 -5.88 4.20
CA SER A 106 12.10 -7.08 4.91
C SER A 106 10.97 -7.71 5.73
N VAL A 107 10.01 -6.92 6.24
CA VAL A 107 8.98 -7.42 7.17
C VAL A 107 7.58 -7.43 6.56
N ARG A 108 7.24 -6.44 5.74
CA ARG A 108 5.85 -6.25 5.30
C ARG A 108 5.39 -7.28 4.30
N PHE A 109 6.26 -7.70 3.38
CA PHE A 109 5.90 -8.72 2.39
C PHE A 109 5.65 -10.08 3.01
N ASP A 110 6.29 -10.43 4.11
CA ASP A 110 6.01 -11.66 4.85
C ASP A 110 4.61 -11.62 5.48
N LEU A 111 4.22 -10.49 6.08
CA LEU A 111 2.87 -10.31 6.61
C LEU A 111 1.81 -10.37 5.49
N LEU A 112 2.03 -9.66 4.38
CA LEU A 112 1.12 -9.70 3.24
C LEU A 112 1.00 -11.10 2.65
N TYR A 113 2.09 -11.87 2.63
CA TYR A 113 2.04 -13.26 2.17
C TYR A 113 1.24 -14.17 3.11
N ARG A 114 1.36 -13.98 4.43
CA ARG A 114 0.52 -14.70 5.41
C ARG A 114 -0.96 -14.36 5.23
N ALA A 115 -1.28 -13.07 5.06
CA ALA A 115 -2.63 -12.63 4.75
C ALA A 115 -3.16 -13.27 3.46
N PHE A 116 -2.36 -13.32 2.41
CA PHE A 116 -2.68 -13.99 1.15
C PHE A 116 -3.01 -15.47 1.37
N LEU A 117 -2.17 -16.21 2.08
CA LEU A 117 -2.41 -17.65 2.32
C LEU A 117 -3.73 -17.91 3.04
N ARG A 118 -4.16 -17.03 3.94
CA ARG A 118 -5.45 -17.14 4.63
C ARG A 118 -6.65 -16.74 3.77
N GLY A 119 -6.47 -15.71 2.96
CA GLY A 119 -7.55 -15.14 2.14
C GLY A 119 -7.76 -15.84 0.81
N TRP A 120 -6.76 -16.58 0.30
CA TRP A 120 -6.75 -17.07 -1.07
C TRP A 120 -7.99 -17.88 -1.46
N GLU A 121 -8.37 -18.87 -0.64
CA GLU A 121 -9.55 -19.70 -0.91
C GLU A 121 -10.85 -18.94 -0.65
N ARG A 122 -10.89 -18.14 0.43
CA ARG A 122 -12.04 -17.34 0.83
C ARG A 122 -12.43 -16.34 -0.27
N ASP A 123 -11.45 -15.65 -0.82
CA ASP A 123 -11.64 -14.52 -1.73
C ASP A 123 -11.43 -14.91 -3.21
N ALA A 124 -11.33 -16.21 -3.52
CA ALA A 124 -11.01 -16.71 -4.86
C ALA A 124 -11.96 -16.19 -5.95
N ASP A 125 -13.25 -16.05 -5.65
CA ASP A 125 -14.24 -15.55 -6.61
C ASP A 125 -14.04 -14.07 -6.89
N ALA A 126 -13.79 -13.26 -5.86
CA ALA A 126 -13.51 -11.83 -5.99
C ALA A 126 -12.20 -11.59 -6.77
N VAL A 127 -11.17 -12.40 -6.50
CA VAL A 127 -9.90 -12.34 -7.26
C VAL A 127 -10.13 -12.68 -8.73
N ARG A 128 -10.92 -13.71 -9.02
CA ARG A 128 -11.25 -14.08 -10.40
C ARG A 128 -12.02 -12.98 -11.12
N GLU A 129 -13.00 -12.36 -10.47
CA GLU A 129 -13.75 -11.24 -11.01
C GLU A 129 -12.83 -10.05 -11.30
N PHE A 130 -11.96 -9.70 -10.36
CA PHE A 130 -10.98 -8.64 -10.53
C PHE A 130 -10.04 -8.90 -11.72
N ARG A 131 -9.51 -10.12 -11.86
CA ARG A 131 -8.67 -10.51 -13.01
C ARG A 131 -9.40 -10.37 -14.34
N ASN A 132 -10.65 -10.80 -14.40
CA ASN A 132 -11.47 -10.68 -15.62
C ASN A 132 -11.73 -9.21 -16.01
N ALA A 133 -11.93 -8.36 -15.02
CA ALA A 133 -12.12 -6.93 -15.22
C ALA A 133 -10.82 -6.16 -15.52
N ASN A 134 -9.66 -6.73 -15.19
CA ASN A 134 -8.35 -6.09 -15.23
C ASN A 134 -7.31 -6.98 -15.93
N PRO A 135 -7.34 -7.14 -17.26
CA PRO A 135 -6.45 -8.05 -18.00
C PRO A 135 -4.95 -7.81 -17.78
N TRP A 136 -4.56 -6.57 -17.45
CA TRP A 136 -3.17 -6.19 -17.16
C TRP A 136 -2.58 -6.94 -15.96
N VAL A 137 -3.42 -7.49 -15.08
CA VAL A 137 -2.97 -8.20 -13.85
C VAL A 137 -2.16 -9.43 -14.19
N GLU A 138 -2.50 -10.16 -15.26
CA GLU A 138 -1.79 -11.38 -15.66
C GLU A 138 -0.34 -11.07 -16.05
N ASP A 139 -0.16 -10.08 -16.92
CA ASP A 139 1.18 -9.68 -17.37
C ASP A 139 2.01 -9.12 -16.20
N TYR A 140 1.37 -8.31 -15.33
CA TYR A 140 2.04 -7.77 -14.16
C TYR A 140 2.45 -8.87 -13.17
N ALA A 141 1.56 -9.83 -12.90
CA ALA A 141 1.84 -10.95 -12.00
C ALA A 141 2.97 -11.82 -12.54
N LEU A 142 2.96 -12.11 -13.85
CA LEU A 142 4.04 -12.86 -14.52
C LEU A 142 5.37 -12.10 -14.43
N TYR A 143 5.36 -10.79 -14.73
CA TYR A 143 6.55 -9.95 -14.61
C TYR A 143 7.12 -9.98 -13.18
N MET A 144 6.29 -9.84 -12.16
CA MET A 144 6.72 -9.85 -10.77
C MET A 144 7.24 -11.22 -10.34
N ALA A 145 6.62 -12.31 -10.81
CA ALA A 145 7.09 -13.66 -10.54
C ALA A 145 8.48 -13.92 -11.15
N LEU A 146 8.69 -13.52 -12.40
CA LEU A 146 9.98 -13.62 -13.08
C LEU A 146 11.04 -12.75 -12.38
N LYS A 147 10.70 -11.51 -12.04
CA LYS A 147 11.58 -10.59 -11.33
C LYS A 147 12.01 -11.17 -9.98
N ARG A 148 11.09 -11.76 -9.23
CA ARG A 148 11.37 -12.42 -7.95
C ARG A 148 12.28 -13.65 -8.13
N SER A 149 12.08 -14.43 -9.18
CA SER A 149 12.93 -15.61 -9.46
C SER A 149 14.37 -15.24 -9.83
N GLN A 150 14.63 -14.00 -10.18
CA GLN A 150 15.94 -13.45 -10.53
C GLN A 150 16.48 -12.46 -9.47
N ASP A 151 16.14 -12.66 -8.20
CA ASP A 151 16.57 -11.82 -7.08
C ASP A 151 16.27 -10.32 -7.28
N MET A 152 15.13 -10.02 -7.89
CA MET A 152 14.68 -8.64 -8.18
C MET A 152 15.62 -7.84 -9.10
N ARG A 153 16.49 -8.50 -9.85
CA ARG A 153 17.38 -7.83 -10.82
C ARG A 153 16.57 -7.18 -11.96
N SER A 154 17.10 -6.09 -12.47
CA SER A 154 16.53 -5.36 -13.61
C SER A 154 16.85 -6.04 -14.93
#